data_5034640577e5addbb576a6b80f71e813
#
_entry.id   5034640577e5addbb576a6b80f71e813
#
_cell.length_a   1.000
_cell.length_b   1.000
_cell.length_c   1.000
_cell.angle_alpha   90.00
_cell.angle_beta   90.00
_cell.angle_gamma   90.00
#
_symmetry.space_group_name_H-M   'P 1'
#
loop_
_entity.id
_entity.type
_entity.pdbx_description
1 polymer ?
#
loop_
_entity_poly.entity_id
_entity_poly.type
_entity_poly.pdbx_seq_one_letter_code
_entity_poly.pdbx_strand_id
1 'polypeptide(L)' 'MAGKKITAELLADTLQSLLEEKREAVLLYYFFDLNDKEIARLQNVSRSTVQYRRTSAFELLKRYLEEYTNENTD' A
#
# COMPACT_ATOMS: atom_id res chain seq x y z
N MET A 1 -8.07 21.95 11.87
CA MET A 1 -6.70 21.85 12.20
C MET A 1 -5.82 21.76 10.97
N ALA A 2 -5.04 22.76 10.86
CA ALA A 2 -4.12 22.77 9.75
C ALA A 2 -3.15 21.64 9.92
N GLY A 3 -2.79 21.06 8.84
CA GLY A 3 -1.65 20.24 8.89
C GLY A 3 -1.84 18.83 9.34
N LYS A 4 -2.93 18.21 8.96
CA LYS A 4 -2.87 16.78 9.06
C LYS A 4 -1.84 16.30 8.09
N LYS A 5 -0.82 15.73 8.64
CA LYS A 5 0.27 15.22 7.83
C LYS A 5 0.18 13.73 7.76
N ILE A 6 0.62 13.19 6.65
CA ILE A 6 0.79 11.75 6.54
C ILE A 6 2.07 11.43 7.28
N THR A 7 1.94 10.85 8.45
CA THR A 7 3.08 10.52 9.29
C THR A 7 3.48 9.07 9.07
N ALA A 8 4.65 8.72 9.58
CA ALA A 8 5.08 7.33 9.56
C ALA A 8 4.10 6.43 10.31
N GLU A 9 3.52 6.94 11.40
CA GLU A 9 2.53 6.18 12.16
C GLU A 9 1.27 5.92 11.35
N LEU A 10 0.76 6.96 10.68
CA LEU A 10 -0.42 6.81 9.85
C LEU A 10 -0.17 5.81 8.73
N LEU A 11 0.99 5.91 8.09
CA LEU A 11 1.33 4.98 7.01
C LEU A 11 1.43 3.55 7.54
N ALA A 12 2.06 3.37 8.70
CA ALA A 12 2.18 2.06 9.31
C ALA A 12 0.81 1.48 9.64
N ASP A 13 -0.08 2.29 10.21
CA ASP A 13 -1.44 1.84 10.55
C ASP A 13 -2.21 1.46 9.29
N THR A 14 -2.06 2.25 8.24
CA THR A 14 -2.73 1.98 6.97
C THR A 14 -2.24 0.67 6.37
N LEU A 15 -0.93 0.44 6.40
CA LEU A 15 -0.37 -0.81 5.91
C LEU A 15 -0.83 -2.00 6.73
N GLN A 16 -0.97 -1.83 8.03
CA GLN A 16 -1.47 -2.89 8.90
C GLN A 16 -2.90 -3.30 8.58
N SER A 17 -3.67 -2.40 8.00
CA SER A 17 -5.06 -2.71 7.64
C SER A 17 -5.16 -3.58 6.40
N LEU A 18 -4.07 -3.78 5.67
CA LEU A 18 -4.06 -4.61 4.47
C LEU A 18 -3.84 -6.07 4.81
N LEU A 19 -4.34 -6.93 3.94
CA LEU A 19 -4.02 -8.34 4.02
C LEU A 19 -2.52 -8.52 3.82
N GLU A 20 -1.98 -9.56 4.44
CA GLU A 20 -0.54 -9.78 4.46
C GLU A 20 0.07 -9.83 3.06
N GLU A 21 -0.56 -10.57 2.15
CA GLU A 21 -0.03 -10.70 0.79
C GLU A 21 -0.01 -9.38 0.05
N LYS A 22 -1.06 -8.58 0.24
CA LYS A 22 -1.13 -7.26 -0.39
C LYS A 22 -0.11 -6.31 0.20
N ARG A 23 0.04 -6.35 1.52
CA ARG A 23 1.03 -5.51 2.20
C ARG A 23 2.44 -5.85 1.75
N GLU A 24 2.75 -7.14 1.66
CA GLU A 24 4.05 -7.57 1.18
C GLU A 24 4.32 -7.09 -0.24
N ALA A 25 3.33 -7.22 -1.12
CA ALA A 25 3.50 -6.79 -2.50
C ALA A 25 3.82 -5.31 -2.59
N VAL A 26 3.12 -4.49 -1.80
CA VAL A 26 3.37 -3.06 -1.78
C VAL A 26 4.75 -2.74 -1.24
N LEU A 27 5.13 -3.38 -0.14
CA LEU A 27 6.43 -3.14 0.47
C LEU A 27 7.57 -3.56 -0.45
N LEU A 28 7.45 -4.72 -1.07
CA LEU A 28 8.49 -5.21 -1.95
C LEU A 28 8.64 -4.33 -3.19
N TYR A 29 7.54 -3.84 -3.70
CA TYR A 29 7.57 -3.00 -4.90
C TYR A 29 8.10 -1.60 -4.62
N TYR A 30 7.56 -0.94 -3.60
CA TYR A 30 7.83 0.47 -3.37
C TYR A 30 9.02 0.75 -2.45
N PHE A 31 9.29 -0.15 -1.52
CA PHE A 31 10.35 0.07 -0.55
C PHE A 31 11.61 -0.74 -0.84
N PHE A 32 11.45 -1.93 -1.42
CA PHE A 32 12.59 -2.78 -1.75
C PHE A 32 12.93 -2.75 -3.22
N ASP A 33 12.17 -1.98 -3.99
CA ASP A 33 12.46 -1.72 -5.40
C ASP A 33 12.50 -2.98 -6.27
N LEU A 34 11.65 -3.95 -5.91
CA LEU A 34 11.51 -5.16 -6.70
C LEU A 34 10.45 -4.97 -7.77
N ASN A 35 10.62 -5.61 -8.92
CA ASN A 35 9.59 -5.57 -9.94
C ASN A 35 8.58 -6.71 -9.71
N ASP A 36 7.47 -6.66 -10.46
CA ASP A 36 6.40 -7.64 -10.30
C ASP A 36 6.88 -9.07 -10.54
N LYS A 37 7.81 -9.26 -11.45
CA LYS A 37 8.34 -10.57 -11.76
C LYS A 37 9.12 -11.14 -10.57
N GLU A 38 9.92 -10.31 -9.94
CA GLU A 38 10.69 -10.72 -8.76
C GLU A 38 9.79 -11.03 -7.58
N ILE A 39 8.78 -10.19 -7.37
CA ILE A 39 7.82 -10.39 -6.30
C ILE A 39 7.04 -11.68 -6.54
N ALA A 40 6.66 -11.95 -7.79
CA ALA A 40 5.95 -13.17 -8.14
C ALA A 40 6.75 -14.41 -7.76
N ARG A 41 8.04 -14.38 -7.97
CA ARG A 41 8.90 -15.49 -7.56
C ARG A 41 8.91 -15.66 -6.05
N LEU A 42 9.06 -14.56 -5.33
CA LEU A 42 9.11 -14.62 -3.88
C LEU A 42 7.78 -15.08 -3.29
N GLN A 43 6.68 -14.67 -3.85
CA GLN A 43 5.36 -15.04 -3.36
C GLN A 43 4.83 -16.31 -3.98
N ASN A 44 5.57 -16.87 -4.94
CA ASN A 44 5.20 -18.11 -5.63
C ASN A 44 3.83 -18.00 -6.30
N VAL A 45 3.62 -16.90 -7.03
CA VAL A 45 2.38 -16.63 -7.75
C VAL A 45 2.73 -16.05 -9.12
N SER A 46 1.71 -15.79 -9.94
CA SER A 46 1.93 -15.20 -11.25
C SER A 46 2.15 -13.69 -11.13
N ARG A 47 2.74 -13.10 -12.17
CA ARG A 47 2.93 -11.66 -12.23
C ARG A 47 1.62 -10.91 -12.17
N SER A 48 0.59 -11.42 -12.83
CA SER A 48 -0.71 -10.76 -12.82
C SER A 48 -1.32 -10.77 -11.42
N THR A 49 -1.06 -11.83 -10.63
CA THR A 49 -1.51 -11.87 -9.24
C THR A 49 -0.81 -10.79 -8.42
N VAL A 50 0.50 -10.61 -8.63
CA VAL A 50 1.25 -9.56 -7.94
C VAL A 50 0.71 -8.19 -8.32
N GLN A 51 0.51 -7.97 -9.61
CA GLN A 51 -0.02 -6.70 -10.09
C GLN A 51 -1.37 -6.40 -9.45
N TYR A 52 -2.24 -7.39 -9.39
CA TYR A 52 -3.55 -7.22 -8.75
C TYR A 52 -3.40 -6.89 -7.27
N ARG A 53 -2.55 -7.62 -6.55
CA ARG A 53 -2.33 -7.37 -5.14
C ARG A 53 -1.80 -5.97 -4.89
N ARG A 54 -0.82 -5.56 -5.70
CA ARG A 54 -0.18 -4.28 -5.56
C ARG A 54 -1.14 -3.13 -5.89
N THR A 55 -1.85 -3.23 -7.02
CA THR A 55 -2.75 -2.16 -7.43
C THR A 55 -3.96 -2.07 -6.50
N SER A 56 -4.51 -3.21 -6.06
CA SER A 56 -5.65 -3.15 -5.16
C SER A 56 -5.24 -2.62 -3.78
N ALA A 57 -4.04 -2.95 -3.32
CA ALA A 57 -3.52 -2.40 -2.08
C ALA A 57 -3.31 -0.90 -2.19
N PHE A 58 -2.75 -0.47 -3.31
CA PHE A 58 -2.51 0.96 -3.54
C PHE A 58 -3.83 1.74 -3.56
N GLU A 59 -4.85 1.19 -4.19
CA GLU A 59 -6.17 1.82 -4.20
C GLU A 59 -6.75 1.95 -2.80
N LEU A 60 -6.60 0.93 -1.98
CA LEU A 60 -7.06 0.98 -0.59
C LEU A 60 -6.29 2.02 0.21
N LEU A 61 -4.97 2.05 0.05
CA LEU A 61 -4.13 3.04 0.73
C LEU A 61 -4.51 4.45 0.32
N LYS A 62 -4.68 4.65 -0.98
CA LYS A 62 -5.03 5.96 -1.52
C LYS A 62 -6.36 6.43 -0.97
N ARG A 63 -7.36 5.56 -0.97
CA ARG A 63 -8.69 5.90 -0.45
C ARG A 63 -8.63 6.23 1.04
N TYR A 64 -7.91 5.43 1.79
CA TYR A 64 -7.76 5.64 3.22
C TYR A 64 -7.13 7.00 3.51
N LEU A 65 -6.05 7.31 2.80
CA LEU A 65 -5.34 8.57 2.99
C LEU A 65 -6.17 9.77 2.53
N GLU A 66 -6.93 9.61 1.46
CA GLU A 66 -7.82 10.67 0.98
C GLU A 66 -8.91 10.97 1.99
N GLU A 67 -9.53 9.95 2.56
CA GLU A 67 -10.54 10.15 3.59
C GLU A 67 -9.96 10.84 4.79
N TYR A 68 -8.78 10.42 5.21
CA TYR A 68 -8.11 11.02 6.35
C TYR A 68 -7.81 12.49 6.08
N THR A 69 -7.33 12.79 4.89
CA THR A 69 -6.98 14.16 4.52
C THR A 69 -8.22 15.03 4.40
N ASN A 70 -9.28 14.50 3.82
CA ASN A 70 -10.51 15.25 3.60
C ASN A 70 -11.19 15.63 4.90
N GLU A 71 -11.08 14.80 5.92
CA GLU A 71 -11.65 15.14 7.22
C GLU A 71 -11.07 16.41 7.80
N ASN A 72 -9.94 16.84 7.30
CA ASN A 72 -9.23 17.98 7.83
C ASN A 72 -9.17 19.15 6.90
N THR A 73 -9.81 19.05 5.78
CA THR A 73 -9.90 20.18 4.88
C THR A 73 -11.11 20.98 5.27
N ASP A 74 -10.92 22.16 5.53
CA ASP A 74 -12.05 23.06 5.76
C ASP A 74 -12.18 24.03 4.66
#